data_06a2512749fb9343a4b620e1faa85b33
#
_entry.id   06a2512749fb9343a4b620e1faa85b33
#
_cell.length_a   1.000
_cell.length_b   1.000
_cell.length_c   1.000
_cell.angle_alpha   90.00
_cell.angle_beta   90.00
_cell.angle_gamma   90.00
#
_symmetry.space_group_name_H-M   'P 1'
#
loop_
_entity.id
_entity.type
_entity.pdbx_description
1 polymer ?
#
loop_
_entity_poly.entity_id
_entity_poly.type
_entity_poly.pdbx_seq_one_letter_code
_entity_poly.pdbx_strand_id
1 'polypeptide(L)'
;HVAHDCVINDNCVLSNAASLAGHVNLESNVSLGGFTLVHQFCNVGKFAFSGLGSVISQDVTPYTLVAGNHAKAYKINSEGLRRNKFSNETIKNIEKTFKIFLKSSSTLEEKKESFKKLNINDDEAKYFINFIENSERGVTR
;
A
#
# COMPACT_ATOMS: atom_id res chain seq x y z
N HIS A 1 19.33 -0.26 4.70
CA HIS A 1 20.04 -0.56 3.45
C HIS A 1 19.15 -0.27 2.25
N VAL A 2 19.67 0.48 1.31
CA VAL A 2 18.99 0.79 0.05
C VAL A 2 19.88 0.29 -1.08
N ALA A 3 19.42 -0.72 -1.81
CA ALA A 3 20.16 -1.28 -2.93
C ALA A 3 20.12 -0.35 -4.15
N HIS A 4 20.71 -0.81 -5.25
CA HIS A 4 20.83 -0.02 -6.48
C HIS A 4 19.48 0.31 -7.12
N ASP A 5 19.40 1.44 -7.78
CA ASP A 5 18.26 1.87 -8.59
C ASP A 5 16.94 1.98 -7.85
N CYS A 6 16.96 2.16 -6.52
CA CYS A 6 15.75 2.43 -5.75
C CYS A 6 15.31 3.88 -5.93
N VAL A 7 14.00 4.12 -5.92
CA VAL A 7 13.41 5.45 -5.88
C VAL A 7 12.67 5.60 -4.56
N ILE A 8 13.07 6.60 -3.77
CA ILE A 8 12.42 6.91 -2.50
C ILE A 8 11.87 8.32 -2.60
N ASN A 9 10.55 8.43 -2.59
CA ASN A 9 9.87 9.72 -2.69
C ASN A 9 9.85 10.45 -1.34
N ASP A 10 9.09 11.54 -1.26
CA ASP A 10 9.15 12.45 -0.12
C ASP A 10 8.59 11.86 1.18
N ASN A 11 9.17 12.28 2.30
CA ASN A 11 8.69 11.99 3.64
C ASN A 11 8.59 10.49 3.98
N CYS A 12 9.43 9.66 3.39
CA CYS A 12 9.50 8.25 3.74
C CYS A 12 10.29 8.06 5.03
N VAL A 13 9.86 7.10 5.84
CA VAL A 13 10.55 6.70 7.07
C VAL A 13 10.98 5.25 6.95
N LEU A 14 12.27 5.00 7.00
CA LEU A 14 12.85 3.66 7.06
C LEU A 14 13.43 3.48 8.46
N SER A 15 12.77 2.67 9.26
CA SER A 15 13.21 2.40 10.62
C SER A 15 14.42 1.48 10.62
N ASN A 16 14.97 1.20 11.79
CA ASN A 16 16.21 0.48 11.97
C ASN A 16 16.27 -0.82 11.14
N ALA A 17 17.34 -0.98 10.38
CA ALA A 17 17.61 -2.17 9.55
C ALA A 17 16.58 -2.46 8.44
N ALA A 18 15.67 -1.53 8.15
CA ALA A 18 14.81 -1.68 6.98
C ALA A 18 15.67 -1.75 5.71
N SER A 19 15.37 -2.72 4.82
CA SER A 19 16.21 -3.01 3.67
C SER A 19 15.41 -3.14 2.39
N LEU A 20 15.85 -2.39 1.37
CA LEU A 20 15.26 -2.43 0.04
C LEU A 20 16.20 -3.16 -0.91
N ALA A 21 15.69 -4.16 -1.61
CA ALA A 21 16.42 -4.79 -2.71
C ALA A 21 16.42 -3.85 -3.93
N GLY A 22 17.04 -4.26 -5.03
CA GLY A 22 17.18 -3.41 -6.21
C GLY A 22 15.86 -2.97 -6.85
N HIS A 23 15.83 -1.77 -7.39
CA HIS A 23 14.69 -1.24 -8.15
C HIS A 23 13.39 -1.13 -7.35
N VAL A 24 13.44 -1.04 -6.05
CA VAL A 24 12.25 -0.80 -5.22
C VAL A 24 11.85 0.67 -5.34
N ASN A 25 10.56 0.91 -5.49
CA ASN A 25 9.99 2.25 -5.47
C ASN A 25 9.12 2.45 -4.24
N LEU A 26 9.50 3.40 -3.39
CA LEU A 26 8.66 3.85 -2.29
C LEU A 26 7.99 5.16 -2.69
N GLU A 27 6.67 5.17 -2.72
CA GLU A 27 5.93 6.40 -2.94
C GLU A 27 5.98 7.29 -1.69
N SER A 28 5.46 8.50 -1.78
CA SER A 28 5.55 9.48 -0.69
C SER A 28 4.86 9.01 0.60
N ASN A 29 5.44 9.37 1.72
CA ASN A 29 4.87 9.10 3.06
C ASN A 29 4.78 7.62 3.44
N VAL A 30 5.59 6.77 2.81
CA VAL A 30 5.71 5.36 3.21
C VAL A 30 6.51 5.26 4.50
N SER A 31 6.06 4.44 5.43
CA SER A 31 6.78 4.15 6.68
C SER A 31 7.04 2.65 6.79
N LEU A 32 8.31 2.28 6.80
CA LEU A 32 8.72 0.89 6.98
C LEU A 32 9.18 0.66 8.41
N GLY A 33 8.55 -0.28 9.09
CA GLY A 33 8.94 -0.70 10.43
C GLY A 33 10.34 -1.33 10.44
N GLY A 34 10.94 -1.41 11.62
CA GLY A 34 12.27 -2.01 11.78
C GLY A 34 12.34 -3.42 11.18
N PHE A 35 13.47 -3.74 10.57
CA PHE A 35 13.73 -5.04 9.94
C PHE A 35 12.75 -5.42 8.83
N THR A 36 12.06 -4.46 8.22
CA THR A 36 11.27 -4.70 7.03
C THR A 36 12.20 -5.00 5.85
N LEU A 37 11.90 -6.07 5.12
CA LEU A 37 12.60 -6.44 3.89
C LEU A 37 11.65 -6.28 2.72
N VAL A 38 12.11 -5.60 1.67
CA VAL A 38 11.30 -5.38 0.45
C VAL A 38 12.01 -6.03 -0.73
N HIS A 39 11.29 -6.95 -1.40
CA HIS A 39 11.81 -7.68 -2.55
C HIS A 39 12.03 -6.74 -3.74
N GLN A 40 12.97 -7.12 -4.63
CA GLN A 40 13.32 -6.32 -5.81
C GLN A 40 12.09 -6.01 -6.67
N PHE A 41 12.10 -4.84 -7.29
CA PHE A 41 11.06 -4.35 -8.20
C PHE A 41 9.70 -4.07 -7.55
N CYS A 42 9.54 -4.25 -6.25
CA CYS A 42 8.27 -3.92 -5.59
C CYS A 42 8.00 -2.42 -5.58
N ASN A 43 6.74 -2.06 -5.76
CA ASN A 43 6.23 -0.72 -5.56
C ASN A 43 5.44 -0.68 -4.25
N VAL A 44 5.75 0.28 -3.41
CA VAL A 44 5.04 0.48 -2.14
C VAL A 44 4.27 1.79 -2.23
N GLY A 45 2.95 1.70 -2.21
CA GLY A 45 2.06 2.84 -2.41
C GLY A 45 2.11 3.86 -1.29
N LYS A 46 1.75 5.11 -1.62
CA LYS A 46 1.84 6.23 -0.67
C LYS A 46 1.05 5.97 0.61
N PHE A 47 1.58 6.44 1.73
CA PHE A 47 1.02 6.25 3.07
C PHE A 47 0.93 4.79 3.53
N ALA A 48 1.53 3.85 2.81
CA ALA A 48 1.62 2.48 3.29
C ALA A 48 2.51 2.41 4.53
N PHE A 49 2.21 1.47 5.39
CA PHE A 49 2.94 1.23 6.63
C PHE A 49 3.23 -0.26 6.77
N SER A 50 4.46 -0.62 7.07
CA SER A 50 4.80 -2.01 7.39
C SER A 50 5.14 -2.17 8.86
N GLY A 51 4.59 -3.21 9.47
CA GLY A 51 4.93 -3.58 10.85
C GLY A 51 6.35 -4.12 10.96
N LEU A 52 6.85 -4.18 12.18
CA LEU A 52 8.19 -4.70 12.51
C LEU A 52 8.40 -6.10 11.90
N GLY A 53 9.54 -6.30 11.25
CA GLY A 53 9.90 -7.60 10.70
C GLY A 53 9.13 -8.07 9.49
N SER A 54 8.42 -7.17 8.81
CA SER A 54 7.65 -7.53 7.61
C SER A 54 8.56 -7.94 6.46
N VAL A 55 8.12 -8.96 5.72
CA VAL A 55 8.78 -9.39 4.48
C VAL A 55 7.83 -9.17 3.32
N ILE A 56 8.09 -8.12 2.55
CA ILE A 56 7.24 -7.67 1.44
C ILE A 56 7.74 -8.30 0.15
N SER A 57 6.95 -9.18 -0.44
CA SER A 57 7.30 -9.92 -1.66
C SER A 57 6.55 -9.45 -2.91
N GLN A 58 5.50 -8.68 -2.73
CA GLN A 58 4.67 -8.12 -3.80
C GLN A 58 4.39 -6.64 -3.54
N ASP A 59 3.82 -5.95 -4.51
CA ASP A 59 3.48 -4.54 -4.35
C ASP A 59 2.54 -4.35 -3.16
N VAL A 60 2.67 -3.21 -2.49
CA VAL A 60 1.81 -2.83 -1.35
C VAL A 60 0.90 -1.71 -1.80
N THR A 61 -0.40 -1.92 -1.68
CA THR A 61 -1.39 -0.90 -2.04
C THR A 61 -1.24 0.38 -1.20
N PRO A 62 -1.58 1.55 -1.76
CA PRO A 62 -1.54 2.80 -1.00
C PRO A 62 -2.38 2.72 0.29
N TYR A 63 -2.03 3.50 1.26
CA TYR A 63 -2.78 3.68 2.51
C TYR A 63 -2.92 2.42 3.37
N THR A 64 -2.18 1.37 3.08
CA THR A 64 -2.39 0.04 3.66
C THR A 64 -1.34 -0.28 4.71
N LEU A 65 -1.79 -0.87 5.82
CA LEU A 65 -0.92 -1.46 6.83
C LEU A 65 -0.71 -2.93 6.52
N VAL A 66 0.54 -3.31 6.33
CA VAL A 66 0.94 -4.71 6.10
C VAL A 66 1.84 -5.19 7.22
N ALA A 67 1.87 -6.49 7.47
CA ALA A 67 2.76 -7.09 8.45
C ALA A 67 2.95 -8.57 8.18
N GLY A 68 4.03 -9.11 8.70
CA GLY A 68 4.30 -10.54 8.69
C GLY A 68 5.29 -10.99 7.62
N ASN A 69 5.60 -12.26 7.62
CA ASN A 69 6.50 -12.92 6.69
C ASN A 69 5.81 -14.15 6.06
N HIS A 70 5.42 -14.16 4.81
CA HIS A 70 5.32 -12.97 3.94
C HIS A 70 4.24 -12.02 4.43
N ALA A 71 4.43 -10.74 4.15
CA ALA A 71 3.50 -9.70 4.59
C ALA A 71 2.09 -9.89 4.02
N LYS A 72 1.10 -9.56 4.84
CA LYS A 72 -0.32 -9.55 4.46
C LYS A 72 -0.90 -8.18 4.78
N ALA A 73 -1.92 -7.79 4.02
CA ALA A 73 -2.64 -6.54 4.25
C ALA A 73 -3.68 -6.75 5.36
N TYR A 74 -3.65 -5.92 6.39
CA TYR A 74 -4.53 -6.05 7.55
C TYR A 74 -5.63 -5.01 7.59
N LYS A 75 -5.29 -3.77 7.34
CA LYS A 75 -6.22 -2.63 7.40
C LYS A 75 -5.60 -1.43 6.71
N ILE A 76 -6.37 -0.37 6.55
CA ILE A 76 -5.79 0.90 6.10
C ILE A 76 -5.02 1.57 7.25
N ASN A 77 -4.04 2.38 6.89
CA ASN A 77 -3.24 3.18 7.83
C ASN A 77 -4.03 4.41 8.27
N SER A 78 -5.18 4.21 8.90
CA SER A 78 -6.10 5.31 9.24
C SER A 78 -5.49 6.35 10.17
N GLU A 79 -4.64 5.93 11.10
CA GLU A 79 -3.96 6.85 12.02
C GLU A 79 -2.99 7.77 11.27
N GLY A 80 -2.19 7.21 10.37
CA GLY A 80 -1.29 8.01 9.52
C GLY A 80 -2.05 8.98 8.64
N LEU A 81 -3.19 8.57 8.10
CA LEU A 81 -4.03 9.43 7.28
C LEU A 81 -4.62 10.59 8.09
N ARG A 82 -5.09 10.34 9.31
CA ARG A 82 -5.58 11.40 10.21
C ARG A 82 -4.47 12.38 10.57
N ARG A 83 -3.27 11.89 10.86
CA ARG A 83 -2.11 12.76 11.15
C ARG A 83 -1.76 13.67 9.99
N ASN A 84 -2.00 13.22 8.76
CA ASN A 84 -1.77 13.99 7.55
C ASN A 84 -3.01 14.74 7.08
N LYS A 85 -3.98 14.93 7.98
CA LYS A 85 -5.17 15.76 7.80
C LYS A 85 -6.12 15.31 6.69
N PHE A 86 -6.16 14.03 6.40
CA PHE A 86 -7.18 13.47 5.52
C PHE A 86 -8.55 13.62 6.18
N SER A 87 -9.55 13.99 5.40
CA SER A 87 -10.92 14.11 5.92
C SER A 87 -11.47 12.74 6.31
N ASN A 88 -12.42 12.73 7.26
CA ASN A 88 -13.10 11.49 7.65
C ASN A 88 -13.81 10.84 6.46
N GLU A 89 -14.37 11.65 5.57
CA GLU A 89 -15.04 11.17 4.35
C GLU A 89 -14.05 10.42 3.44
N THR A 90 -12.89 11.03 3.18
CA THR A 90 -11.85 10.40 2.35
C THR A 90 -11.36 9.10 2.97
N ILE A 91 -11.13 9.07 4.28
CA ILE A 91 -10.73 7.85 4.99
C ILE A 91 -11.79 6.75 4.85
N LYS A 92 -13.06 7.08 4.99
CA LYS A 92 -14.16 6.12 4.79
C LYS A 92 -14.19 5.58 3.36
N ASN A 93 -13.96 6.44 2.37
CA ASN A 93 -13.93 6.04 0.97
C ASN A 93 -12.76 5.09 0.68
N ILE A 94 -11.60 5.39 1.23
CA ILE A 94 -10.43 4.51 1.13
C ILE A 94 -10.74 3.16 1.79
N GLU A 95 -11.37 3.15 2.95
CA GLU A 95 -11.71 1.92 3.66
C GLU A 95 -12.69 1.06 2.88
N LYS A 96 -13.72 1.66 2.28
CA LYS A 96 -14.67 0.94 1.41
C LYS A 96 -13.95 0.30 0.23
N THR A 97 -13.03 1.03 -0.39
CA THR A 97 -12.23 0.54 -1.51
C THR A 97 -11.34 -0.63 -1.07
N PHE A 98 -10.72 -0.50 0.09
CA PHE A 98 -9.87 -1.55 0.66
C PHE A 98 -10.66 -2.84 0.95
N LYS A 99 -11.87 -2.74 1.48
CA LYS A 99 -12.72 -3.90 1.74
C LYS A 99 -13.06 -4.67 0.47
N ILE A 100 -13.34 -3.97 -0.62
CA ILE A 100 -13.56 -4.60 -1.92
C ILE A 100 -12.30 -5.31 -2.39
N PHE A 101 -11.16 -4.65 -2.27
CA PHE A 101 -9.87 -5.19 -2.65
C PHE A 101 -9.55 -6.50 -1.90
N LEU A 102 -9.83 -6.57 -0.60
CA LEU A 102 -9.57 -7.76 0.21
C LEU A 102 -10.48 -8.94 -0.07
N LYS A 103 -11.58 -8.74 -0.78
CA LYS A 103 -12.58 -9.79 -1.03
C LYS A 103 -11.98 -10.90 -1.90
N SER A 104 -11.54 -11.98 -1.28
CA SER A 104 -10.84 -13.08 -1.94
C SER A 104 -11.73 -13.90 -2.88
N SER A 105 -13.04 -13.93 -2.64
CA SER A 105 -14.01 -14.65 -3.45
C SER A 105 -14.38 -13.98 -4.76
N SER A 106 -13.91 -12.76 -4.98
CA SER A 106 -14.28 -11.98 -6.17
C SER A 106 -13.19 -12.02 -7.23
N THR A 107 -13.59 -12.15 -8.49
CA THR A 107 -12.69 -12.01 -9.63
C THR A 107 -12.27 -10.55 -9.79
N LEU A 108 -11.25 -10.31 -10.60
CA LEU A 108 -10.81 -8.94 -10.93
C LEU A 108 -11.96 -8.13 -11.57
N GLU A 109 -12.73 -8.76 -12.46
CA GLU A 109 -13.87 -8.12 -13.13
C GLU A 109 -14.98 -7.75 -12.12
N GLU A 110 -15.28 -8.65 -11.20
CA GLU A 110 -16.25 -8.40 -10.13
C GLU A 110 -15.81 -7.26 -9.23
N LYS A 111 -14.53 -7.18 -8.92
CA LYS A 111 -13.96 -6.06 -8.14
C LYS A 111 -14.09 -4.74 -8.89
N LYS A 112 -13.79 -4.72 -10.18
CA LYS A 112 -13.95 -3.53 -11.02
C LYS A 112 -15.40 -3.04 -11.03
N GLU A 113 -16.36 -3.95 -11.17
CA GLU A 113 -17.79 -3.62 -11.09
C GLU A 113 -18.16 -3.05 -9.72
N SER A 114 -17.65 -3.65 -8.64
CA SER A 114 -17.89 -3.16 -7.28
C SER A 114 -17.32 -1.77 -7.07
N PHE A 115 -16.13 -1.49 -7.59
CA PHE A 115 -15.54 -0.14 -7.54
C PHE A 115 -16.40 0.89 -8.27
N LYS A 116 -16.94 0.54 -9.44
CA LYS A 116 -17.85 1.41 -10.18
C LYS A 116 -19.13 1.69 -9.41
N LYS A 117 -19.70 0.68 -8.77
CA LYS A 117 -20.94 0.80 -7.99
C LYS A 117 -20.78 1.70 -6.77
N LEU A 118 -19.59 1.80 -6.20
CA LEU A 118 -19.34 2.72 -5.09
C LEU A 118 -19.54 4.17 -5.49
N ASN A 119 -19.43 4.47 -6.79
CA ASN A 119 -19.55 5.81 -7.32
C ASN A 119 -18.75 6.87 -6.52
N ILE A 120 -17.58 6.46 -6.06
CA ILE A 120 -16.68 7.31 -5.28
C ILE A 120 -15.96 8.24 -6.25
N ASN A 121 -16.13 9.55 -6.04
CA ASN A 121 -15.46 10.58 -6.82
C ASN A 121 -14.30 11.21 -6.02
N ASP A 122 -13.59 10.38 -5.27
CA ASP A 122 -12.49 10.78 -4.41
C ASP A 122 -11.16 10.40 -5.07
N ASP A 123 -10.26 11.37 -5.24
CA ASP A 123 -8.99 11.17 -5.92
C ASP A 123 -8.13 10.11 -5.23
N GLU A 124 -8.17 10.04 -3.92
CA GLU A 124 -7.38 9.09 -3.15
C GLU A 124 -7.88 7.65 -3.34
N ALA A 125 -9.19 7.46 -3.38
CA ALA A 125 -9.77 6.15 -3.68
C ALA A 125 -9.48 5.72 -5.13
N LYS A 126 -9.54 6.66 -6.08
CA LYS A 126 -9.16 6.40 -7.47
C LYS A 126 -7.68 6.02 -7.59
N TYR A 127 -6.83 6.67 -6.82
CA TYR A 127 -5.41 6.36 -6.78
C TYR A 127 -5.16 4.91 -6.32
N PHE A 128 -5.88 4.47 -5.30
CA PHE A 128 -5.82 3.08 -4.82
C PHE A 128 -6.19 2.10 -5.93
N ILE A 129 -7.30 2.34 -6.62
CA ILE A 129 -7.78 1.47 -7.70
C ILE A 129 -6.77 1.43 -8.85
N ASN A 130 -6.26 2.58 -9.27
CA ASN A 130 -5.26 2.67 -10.34
C ASN A 130 -3.98 1.92 -9.98
N PHE A 131 -3.55 1.97 -8.73
CA PHE A 131 -2.38 1.25 -8.27
C PHE A 131 -2.54 -0.26 -8.49
N ILE A 132 -3.70 -0.81 -8.12
CA ILE A 132 -3.99 -2.23 -8.29
C ILE A 132 -3.98 -2.60 -9.79
N GLU A 133 -4.62 -1.80 -10.62
CA GLU A 133 -4.72 -2.06 -12.06
C GLU A 133 -3.36 -2.03 -12.76
N ASN A 134 -2.43 -1.22 -12.28
CA ASN A 134 -1.12 -1.05 -12.89
C ASN A 134 -0.03 -1.94 -12.28
N SER A 135 -0.34 -2.73 -11.26
CA SER A 135 0.64 -3.62 -10.66
C SER A 135 0.96 -4.80 -11.58
N GLU A 136 2.23 -4.95 -11.91
CA GLU A 136 2.71 -6.07 -12.74
C GLU A 136 3.05 -7.31 -11.91
N ARG A 137 3.45 -7.11 -10.66
CA ARG A 137 3.89 -8.19 -9.77
C ARG A 137 2.77 -8.82 -8.96
N GLY A 138 1.59 -8.25 -8.99
CA GLY A 138 0.52 -8.54 -8.05
C GLY A 138 0.69 -7.73 -6.77
N VAL A 139 -0.36 -7.69 -5.97
CA VAL A 139 -0.43 -6.87 -4.76
C VAL A 139 -0.57 -7.75 -3.51
N THR A 140 0.03 -7.29 -2.43
CA THR A 140 -0.05 -7.93 -1.10
C THR A 140 -1.49 -7.86 -0.57
N ARG A 141 -2.04 -9.02 -0.20
CA ARG A 141 -3.38 -9.12 0.39
C ARG A 141 -3.38 -9.88 1.69
#